data_f72628956424b9124476dae569f9e813
#
_entry.id   f72628956424b9124476dae569f9e813
#
_cell.length_a   1.000
_cell.length_b   1.000
_cell.length_c   1.000
_cell.angle_alpha   90.00
_cell.angle_beta   90.00
_cell.angle_gamma   90.00
#
_symmetry.space_group_name_H-M   'P 1'
#
loop_
_entity.id
_entity.type
_entity.pdbx_description
1 polymer ?
#
loop_
_entity_poly.entity_id
_entity_poly.type
_entity_poly.pdbx_seq_one_letter_code
_entity_poly.pdbx_strand_id
1 'polypeptide(L)'
;MKEMQKWLASIRVTLKPVVNDPPGLAIRDALHNLGHEGVKAVRSGKYLQVYLSAADENEARNQIDTMCQRLLANPVIEDYAFDLKTVEEFPSVEA
;
A
#
# COMPACT_ATOMS: atom_id res chain seq x y z
N MET A 1 23.55 -19.83 -10.59
CA MET A 1 22.46 -19.49 -9.67
C MET A 1 22.48 -18.01 -9.38
N LYS A 2 21.34 -17.37 -9.49
CA LYS A 2 21.23 -15.97 -9.09
C LYS A 2 21.21 -15.88 -7.58
N GLU A 3 21.94 -14.92 -7.03
CA GLU A 3 21.85 -14.62 -5.61
C GLU A 3 20.53 -13.92 -5.34
N MET A 4 19.93 -14.25 -4.22
CA MET A 4 18.71 -13.57 -3.80
C MET A 4 19.06 -12.20 -3.21
N GLN A 5 18.34 -11.21 -3.64
CA GLN A 5 18.44 -9.85 -3.12
C GLN A 5 17.30 -9.61 -2.13
N LYS A 6 17.51 -8.65 -1.26
CA LYS A 6 16.50 -8.22 -0.30
C LYS A 6 15.78 -7.01 -0.84
N TRP A 7 14.47 -7.05 -0.80
CA TRP A 7 13.62 -6.01 -1.37
C TRP A 7 12.65 -5.47 -0.34
N LEU A 8 12.30 -4.21 -0.49
CA LEU A 8 11.21 -3.58 0.23
C LEU A 8 10.16 -3.15 -0.80
N ALA A 9 8.95 -3.63 -0.60
CA ALA A 9 7.79 -3.17 -1.34
C ALA A 9 6.97 -2.23 -0.46
N SER A 10 6.76 -1.02 -0.93
CA SER A 10 5.91 -0.03 -0.27
C SER A 10 4.58 -0.03 -1.01
N ILE A 11 3.54 -0.56 -0.36
CA ILE A 11 2.25 -0.86 -0.99
C ILE A 11 1.19 0.08 -0.45
N ARG A 12 0.47 0.71 -1.37
CA ARG A 12 -0.66 1.59 -1.04
C ARG A 12 -1.93 0.93 -1.55
N VAL A 13 -2.88 0.73 -0.65
CA VAL A 13 -4.19 0.13 -0.97
C VAL A 13 -5.27 1.15 -0.64
N THR A 14 -6.05 1.52 -1.63
CA THR A 14 -7.10 2.53 -1.48
C THR A 14 -8.42 2.02 -2.05
N LEU A 15 -9.52 2.54 -1.55
CA LEU A 15 -10.83 2.23 -2.13
C LEU A 15 -10.94 2.82 -3.54
N LYS A 16 -11.61 2.10 -4.41
CA LYS A 16 -11.93 2.63 -5.75
C LYS A 16 -12.75 3.91 -5.62
N PRO A 17 -12.61 4.87 -6.55
CA PRO A 17 -13.26 6.18 -6.42
C PRO A 17 -14.77 6.12 -6.20
N VAL A 18 -15.45 5.12 -6.76
CA VAL A 18 -16.89 4.98 -6.63
C VAL A 18 -17.36 4.37 -5.31
N VAL A 19 -16.42 3.84 -4.52
CA VAL A 19 -16.75 3.20 -3.25
C VAL A 19 -16.78 4.26 -2.15
N ASN A 20 -17.82 4.23 -1.32
CA ASN A 20 -17.97 5.14 -0.19
C ASN A 20 -16.87 4.90 0.84
N ASP A 21 -16.37 5.99 1.41
CA ASP A 21 -15.27 5.97 2.40
C ASP A 21 -15.69 6.72 3.65
N PRO A 22 -16.44 6.07 4.57
CA PRO A 22 -16.87 6.74 5.80
C PRO A 22 -15.73 7.33 6.63
N PRO A 23 -14.58 6.66 6.83
CA PRO A 23 -13.46 7.28 7.53
C PRO A 23 -12.96 8.55 6.84
N GLY A 24 -12.85 8.54 5.51
CA GLY A 24 -12.42 9.71 4.74
C GLY A 24 -13.39 10.88 4.90
N LEU A 25 -14.68 10.60 4.87
CA LEU A 25 -15.71 11.64 5.09
C LEU A 25 -15.61 12.25 6.48
N ALA A 26 -15.41 11.42 7.50
CA ALA A 26 -15.26 11.90 8.87
C ALA A 26 -14.03 12.81 9.02
N ILE A 27 -12.92 12.45 8.38
CA ILE A 27 -11.70 13.27 8.41
C ILE A 27 -11.94 14.59 7.69
N ARG A 28 -12.61 14.59 6.54
CA ARG A 28 -12.93 15.81 5.81
C ARG A 28 -13.75 16.76 6.70
N ASP A 29 -14.78 16.23 7.35
CA ASP A 29 -15.64 17.06 8.20
C ASP A 29 -14.88 17.64 9.40
N ALA A 30 -14.00 16.84 9.99
CA ALA A 30 -13.14 17.31 11.08
C ALA A 30 -12.19 18.42 10.62
N LEU A 31 -11.62 18.28 9.41
CA LEU A 31 -10.76 19.32 8.85
C LEU A 31 -11.53 20.61 8.59
N HIS A 32 -12.76 20.52 8.12
CA HIS A 32 -13.63 21.71 7.95
C HIS A 32 -13.86 22.40 9.29
N ASN A 33 -14.11 21.63 10.36
CA ASN A 33 -14.30 22.18 11.70
C ASN A 33 -13.04 22.87 12.23
N LEU A 34 -11.85 22.46 11.75
CA LEU A 34 -10.59 23.11 12.11
C LEU A 34 -10.28 24.33 11.24
N GLY A 35 -11.15 24.68 10.31
CA GLY A 35 -10.99 25.85 9.46
C GLY A 35 -10.47 25.58 8.06
N HIS A 36 -10.24 24.32 7.72
CA HIS A 36 -9.72 23.94 6.40
C HIS A 36 -10.86 23.67 5.41
N GLU A 37 -11.64 24.71 5.12
CA GLU A 37 -12.84 24.59 4.28
C GLU A 37 -12.53 24.29 2.82
N GLY A 38 -11.28 24.48 2.38
CA GLY A 38 -10.88 24.17 1.02
C GLY A 38 -10.70 22.67 0.73
N VAL A 39 -10.73 21.83 1.77
CA VAL A 39 -10.61 20.39 1.60
C VAL A 39 -11.89 19.85 0.96
N LYS A 40 -11.78 19.31 -0.25
CA LYS A 40 -12.94 18.79 -1.00
C LYS A 40 -13.22 17.33 -0.70
N ALA A 41 -12.17 16.54 -0.54
CA ALA A 41 -12.32 15.12 -0.31
C ALA A 41 -11.12 14.59 0.46
N VAL A 42 -11.37 13.55 1.26
CA VAL A 42 -10.32 12.79 1.91
C VAL A 42 -10.65 11.32 1.63
N ARG A 43 -9.65 10.60 1.14
CA ARG A 43 -9.78 9.17 0.89
C ARG A 43 -8.79 8.45 1.78
N SER A 44 -9.27 7.46 2.50
CA SER A 44 -8.43 6.68 3.40
C SER A 44 -7.95 5.40 2.72
N GLY A 45 -6.98 4.75 3.32
CA GLY A 45 -6.45 3.49 2.79
C GLY A 45 -5.44 2.89 3.73
N LYS A 46 -4.74 1.88 3.22
CA LYS A 46 -3.70 1.17 3.95
C LYS A 46 -2.35 1.42 3.31
N TYR A 47 -1.33 1.49 4.13
CA TYR A 47 0.06 1.48 3.68
C TYR A 47 0.75 0.30 4.29
N LEU A 48 1.35 -0.55 3.45
CA LEU A 48 2.01 -1.77 3.89
C LEU A 48 3.45 -1.78 3.41
N GLN A 49 4.34 -2.24 4.25
CA GLN A 49 5.74 -2.47 3.89
C GLN A 49 6.00 -3.96 3.93
N VAL A 50 6.34 -4.55 2.79
CA VAL A 50 6.63 -5.97 2.68
C VAL A 50 8.10 -6.13 2.34
N TYR A 51 8.81 -6.87 3.17
CA TYR A 51 10.22 -7.20 2.95
C TYR A 51 10.29 -8.63 2.44
N LEU A 52 10.96 -8.81 1.32
CA LEU A 52 11.02 -10.13 0.70
C LEU A 52 12.37 -10.37 0.02
N SER A 53 12.68 -11.63 -0.19
CA SER A 53 13.85 -12.04 -0.98
C SER A 53 13.40 -12.43 -2.37
N ALA A 54 14.12 -11.96 -3.37
CA ALA A 54 13.85 -12.29 -4.77
C ALA A 54 15.14 -12.13 -5.56
N ALA A 55 15.27 -12.89 -6.65
CA ALA A 55 16.48 -12.89 -7.46
C ALA A 55 16.66 -11.57 -8.21
N ASP A 56 15.57 -10.98 -8.67
CA ASP A 56 15.59 -9.73 -9.43
C ASP A 56 14.29 -8.96 -9.24
N GLU A 57 14.22 -7.77 -9.83
CA GLU A 57 13.06 -6.90 -9.71
C GLU A 57 11.80 -7.54 -10.28
N ASN A 58 11.91 -8.23 -11.40
CA ASN A 58 10.74 -8.86 -12.02
C ASN A 58 10.14 -9.92 -11.12
N GLU A 59 10.97 -10.72 -10.47
CA GLU A 59 10.50 -11.74 -9.53
C GLU A 59 9.83 -11.07 -8.32
N ALA A 60 10.47 -10.05 -7.76
CA ALA A 60 9.91 -9.31 -6.63
C ALA A 60 8.55 -8.70 -7.01
N ARG A 61 8.48 -8.06 -8.16
CA ARG A 61 7.25 -7.44 -8.65
C ARG A 61 6.13 -8.44 -8.83
N ASN A 62 6.42 -9.59 -9.43
CA ASN A 62 5.44 -10.64 -9.65
C ASN A 62 4.91 -11.20 -8.33
N GLN A 63 5.80 -11.40 -7.34
CA GLN A 63 5.39 -11.87 -6.02
C GLN A 63 4.48 -10.86 -5.32
N ILE A 64 4.86 -9.58 -5.32
CA ILE A 64 4.07 -8.54 -4.66
C ILE A 64 2.71 -8.39 -5.33
N ASP A 65 2.67 -8.40 -6.65
CA ASP A 65 1.42 -8.31 -7.39
C ASP A 65 0.48 -9.46 -7.01
N THR A 66 1.00 -10.67 -6.95
CA THR A 66 0.23 -11.84 -6.53
C THR A 66 -0.27 -11.71 -5.08
N MET A 67 0.58 -11.22 -4.18
CA MET A 67 0.19 -10.97 -2.79
C MET A 67 -0.95 -9.98 -2.69
N CYS A 68 -0.87 -8.89 -3.45
CA CYS A 68 -1.91 -7.87 -3.46
C CYS A 68 -3.23 -8.44 -3.97
N GLN A 69 -3.20 -9.18 -5.07
CA GLN A 69 -4.40 -9.75 -5.67
C GLN A 69 -5.06 -10.80 -4.79
N ARG A 70 -4.27 -11.56 -4.06
CA ARG A 70 -4.79 -12.70 -3.30
C ARG A 70 -5.11 -12.39 -1.84
N LEU A 71 -4.45 -11.38 -1.26
CA LEU A 71 -4.58 -11.15 0.18
C LEU A 71 -4.62 -9.68 0.57
N LEU A 72 -3.70 -8.86 0.04
CA LEU A 72 -3.45 -7.53 0.60
C LEU A 72 -4.49 -6.50 0.17
N ALA A 73 -5.14 -6.70 -0.96
CA ALA A 73 -6.19 -5.84 -1.46
C ALA A 73 -7.41 -6.66 -1.86
N ASN A 74 -8.58 -6.05 -1.76
CA ASN A 74 -9.81 -6.65 -2.28
C ASN A 74 -10.05 -6.05 -3.67
N PRO A 75 -9.79 -6.80 -4.77
CA PRO A 75 -9.85 -6.23 -6.10
C PRO A 75 -11.24 -5.77 -6.55
N VAL A 76 -12.28 -6.19 -5.85
CA VAL A 76 -13.65 -5.76 -6.16
C VAL A 76 -13.86 -4.29 -5.77
N ILE A 77 -13.30 -3.86 -4.63
CA ILE A 77 -13.57 -2.53 -4.08
C ILE A 77 -12.30 -1.69 -3.88
N GLU A 78 -11.11 -2.27 -4.05
CA GLU A 78 -9.85 -1.58 -3.78
C GLU A 78 -8.94 -1.58 -4.98
N ASP A 79 -8.16 -0.50 -5.11
CA ASP A 79 -7.02 -0.41 -6.02
C ASP A 79 -5.74 -0.50 -5.19
N TYR A 80 -4.65 -0.92 -5.82
CA TYR A 80 -3.35 -0.91 -5.16
C TYR A 80 -2.27 -0.45 -6.12
N ALA A 81 -1.22 0.09 -5.51
CA ALA A 81 0.01 0.44 -6.22
C ALA A 81 1.17 0.19 -5.29
N PHE A 82 2.35 -0.08 -5.84
CA PHE A 82 3.51 -0.30 -5.01
C PHE A 82 4.79 0.13 -5.71
N ASP A 83 5.79 0.45 -4.88
CA ASP A 83 7.15 0.74 -5.32
C ASP A 83 8.07 -0.31 -4.72
N LEU A 84 9.13 -0.65 -5.45
CA LEU A 84 10.13 -1.62 -5.03
C LEU A 84 11.49 -0.95 -4.93
N LYS A 85 12.25 -1.31 -3.91
CA LYS A 85 13.66 -0.95 -3.85
C LYS A 85 14.44 -2.08 -3.17
N THR A 86 15.72 -2.21 -3.51
CA THR A 86 16.59 -3.13 -2.80
C THR A 86 16.97 -2.53 -1.44
N VAL A 87 17.15 -3.40 -0.47
CA VAL A 87 17.63 -3.01 0.86
C VAL A 87 18.82 -3.91 1.21
N GLU A 88 19.69 -3.42 2.06
CA GLU A 88 20.86 -4.21 2.44
C GLU A 88 20.53 -5.24 3.50
N GLU A 89 19.60 -4.92 4.38
CA GLU A 89 19.19 -5.79 5.48
C GLU A 89 17.71 -5.67 5.72
N PHE A 90 17.11 -6.76 6.19
CA PHE A 90 15.73 -6.72 6.68
C PHE A 90 15.72 -6.15 8.09
N PRO A 91 14.68 -5.37 8.44
CA PRO A 91 14.54 -4.90 9.82
C PRO A 91 14.29 -6.06 10.76
N SER A 92 14.72 -5.90 12.02
CA SER A 92 14.33 -6.83 13.07
C SER A 92 12.86 -6.63 13.35
N VAL A 93 12.06 -7.63 13.01
CA VAL A 93 10.62 -7.58 13.24
C VAL A 93 10.28 -8.69 14.22
N GLU A 94 9.72 -8.30 15.36
CA GLU A 94 9.21 -9.26 16.32
C GLU A 94 7.71 -9.40 16.10
N ALA A 95 7.29 -10.63 15.92
CA ALA A 95 5.89 -10.95 15.70
C ALA A 95 5.09 -10.83 17.00
#